data_56147fafef067a46630f589950d91b51
#
_entry.id   56147fafef067a46630f589950d91b51
#
_cell.length_a   1.000
_cell.length_b   1.000
_cell.length_c   1.000
_cell.angle_alpha   90.00
_cell.angle_beta   90.00
_cell.angle_gamma   90.00
#
_symmetry.space_group_name_H-M   'P 1'
#
loop_
_entity.id
_entity.type
_entity.pdbx_description
1 polymer ?
#
loop_
_entity_poly.entity_id
_entity_poly.type
_entity_poly.pdbx_seq_one_letter_code
_entity_poly.pdbx_strand_id
1 'polypeptide(L)'
;IEHHNLWTAEQKAAAKEALSRIEKEGIQMIRLSWPDQYGLLRGKMLSVSALKSAFSSGSEITMAPFFFDTASAIVFNPFQPGGGFGDSELSGSPNVVMVPDPTTFRILPWADKTGWMLADLYMRSGRPFALSPRALLKKALAEMRKEGYDFMAGLEVEWYLTRIVDPCLDPETLGGPGTPAAPPKVMPVAKGYSYLLENHLDEVEPIVAEIRRHLLTLGMPLRSIEDEWAPSQMETTFDVMREGMDYDQYNTFRLSLAPASGFQSAQFRKVEFYCTRLINLVNEEGRKRLPENPG
;
A
#
# COMPACT_ATOMS: atom_id res chain seq x y z
N ILE A 1 -6.16 -12.84 -17.52
CA ILE A 1 -6.30 -11.39 -17.79
C ILE A 1 -6.90 -11.17 -19.15
N GLU A 2 -6.29 -11.70 -20.19
CA GLU A 2 -6.78 -11.58 -21.56
C GLU A 2 -8.19 -12.16 -21.72
N HIS A 3 -8.44 -13.35 -21.16
CA HIS A 3 -9.73 -14.04 -21.25
C HIS A 3 -10.90 -13.22 -20.67
N HIS A 4 -10.65 -12.46 -19.60
CA HIS A 4 -11.65 -11.60 -18.94
C HIS A 4 -11.53 -10.12 -19.30
N ASN A 5 -10.59 -9.75 -20.17
CA ASN A 5 -10.30 -8.36 -20.58
C ASN A 5 -10.15 -7.40 -19.39
N LEU A 6 -9.36 -7.80 -18.38
CA LEU A 6 -9.23 -7.08 -17.11
C LEU A 6 -8.37 -5.81 -17.20
N TRP A 7 -7.56 -5.66 -18.22
CA TRP A 7 -6.68 -4.50 -18.41
C TRP A 7 -7.29 -3.44 -19.33
N THR A 8 -7.13 -2.19 -18.92
CA THR A 8 -7.40 -1.02 -19.77
C THR A 8 -6.35 -0.87 -20.88
N ALA A 9 -6.62 0.00 -21.84
CA ALA A 9 -5.64 0.34 -22.88
C ALA A 9 -4.36 0.96 -22.29
N GLU A 10 -4.50 1.77 -21.23
CA GLU A 10 -3.38 2.37 -20.49
C GLU A 10 -2.52 1.30 -19.82
N GLN A 11 -3.12 0.35 -19.12
CA GLN A 11 -2.39 -0.75 -18.50
C GLN A 11 -1.66 -1.63 -19.52
N LYS A 12 -2.25 -1.85 -20.71
CA LYS A 12 -1.59 -2.58 -21.80
C LYS A 12 -0.37 -1.80 -22.36
N ALA A 13 -0.46 -0.49 -22.44
CA ALA A 13 0.67 0.36 -22.84
C ALA A 13 1.76 0.35 -21.75
N ALA A 14 1.39 0.56 -20.50
CA ALA A 14 2.30 0.54 -19.37
C ALA A 14 3.02 -0.82 -19.21
N ALA A 15 2.38 -1.94 -19.54
CA ALA A 15 3.01 -3.25 -19.51
C ALA A 15 4.20 -3.35 -20.50
N LYS A 16 4.05 -2.80 -21.68
CA LYS A 16 5.13 -2.76 -22.70
C LYS A 16 6.29 -1.89 -22.19
N GLU A 17 5.98 -0.73 -21.63
CA GLU A 17 6.98 0.18 -21.07
C GLU A 17 7.71 -0.48 -19.88
N ALA A 18 6.98 -1.11 -18.94
CA ALA A 18 7.56 -1.82 -17.82
C ALA A 18 8.53 -2.91 -18.27
N LEU A 19 8.17 -3.73 -19.27
CA LEU A 19 9.06 -4.76 -19.82
C LEU A 19 10.31 -4.19 -20.47
N SER A 20 10.18 -3.08 -21.18
CA SER A 20 11.32 -2.38 -21.78
C SER A 20 12.27 -1.84 -20.69
N ARG A 21 11.74 -1.25 -19.62
CA ARG A 21 12.53 -0.78 -18.49
C ARG A 21 13.21 -1.93 -17.75
N ILE A 22 12.51 -3.04 -17.53
CA ILE A 22 13.04 -4.26 -16.91
C ILE A 22 14.27 -4.76 -17.67
N GLU A 23 14.19 -4.81 -18.99
CA GLU A 23 15.30 -5.24 -19.85
C GLU A 23 16.46 -4.24 -19.80
N LYS A 24 16.18 -2.95 -20.01
CA LYS A 24 17.18 -1.88 -20.04
C LYS A 24 17.98 -1.78 -18.73
N GLU A 25 17.30 -1.85 -17.60
CA GLU A 25 17.90 -1.73 -16.26
C GLU A 25 18.42 -3.07 -15.71
N GLY A 26 18.24 -4.15 -16.45
CA GLY A 26 18.70 -5.50 -16.07
C GLY A 26 18.01 -6.01 -14.79
N ILE A 27 16.74 -5.70 -14.61
CA ILE A 27 15.93 -6.15 -13.47
C ILE A 27 15.77 -7.66 -13.55
N GLN A 28 15.94 -8.34 -12.42
CA GLN A 28 15.88 -9.80 -12.31
C GLN A 28 14.65 -10.30 -11.61
N MET A 29 14.17 -9.56 -10.62
CA MET A 29 13.04 -9.94 -9.78
C MET A 29 12.03 -8.80 -9.67
N ILE A 30 10.76 -9.17 -9.54
CA ILE A 30 9.66 -8.21 -9.34
C ILE A 30 8.90 -8.60 -8.08
N ARG A 31 8.79 -7.68 -7.14
CA ARG A 31 7.87 -7.83 -6.01
C ARG A 31 6.46 -7.43 -6.49
N LEU A 32 5.60 -8.42 -6.63
CA LEU A 32 4.19 -8.21 -6.95
C LEU A 32 3.41 -8.19 -5.63
N SER A 33 2.87 -7.04 -5.29
CA SER A 33 2.28 -6.77 -3.97
C SER A 33 0.82 -6.32 -4.08
N TRP A 34 0.06 -6.56 -3.03
CA TRP A 34 -1.32 -6.12 -2.87
C TRP A 34 -1.59 -5.75 -1.41
N PRO A 35 -2.42 -4.73 -1.12
CA PRO A 35 -2.81 -4.40 0.24
C PRO A 35 -3.94 -5.30 0.73
N ASP A 36 -3.81 -5.81 1.96
CA ASP A 36 -4.89 -6.51 2.62
C ASP A 36 -5.94 -5.54 3.20
N GLN A 37 -6.94 -6.05 3.91
CA GLN A 37 -8.03 -5.25 4.49
C GLN A 37 -7.56 -4.20 5.52
N TYR A 38 -6.36 -4.33 6.03
CA TYR A 38 -5.73 -3.37 6.96
C TYR A 38 -4.71 -2.46 6.25
N GLY A 39 -4.61 -2.55 4.93
CA GLY A 39 -3.60 -1.83 4.16
C GLY A 39 -2.18 -2.36 4.34
N LEU A 40 -1.99 -3.55 4.93
CA LEU A 40 -0.68 -4.19 4.97
C LEU A 40 -0.33 -4.72 3.59
N LEU A 41 0.85 -4.35 3.09
CA LEU A 41 1.33 -4.88 1.82
C LEU A 41 1.74 -6.35 1.99
N ARG A 42 1.08 -7.19 1.20
CA ARG A 42 1.41 -8.59 1.05
C ARG A 42 1.83 -8.84 -0.39
N GLY A 43 2.53 -9.92 -0.66
CA GLY A 43 2.96 -10.19 -2.02
C GLY A 43 3.96 -11.33 -2.11
N LYS A 44 4.46 -11.51 -3.30
CA LYS A 44 5.53 -12.45 -3.60
C LYS A 44 6.51 -11.89 -4.62
N MET A 45 7.68 -12.46 -4.65
CA MET A 45 8.71 -12.10 -5.60
C MET A 45 8.65 -13.05 -6.81
N LEU A 46 8.54 -12.50 -8.00
CA LEU A 46 8.48 -13.21 -9.27
C LEU A 46 9.77 -12.97 -10.07
N SER A 47 10.25 -14.01 -10.76
CA SER A 47 11.22 -13.82 -11.83
C SER A 47 10.59 -13.04 -12.99
N VAL A 48 11.41 -12.45 -13.86
CA VAL A 48 10.89 -11.74 -15.05
C VAL A 48 10.07 -12.66 -15.95
N SER A 49 10.45 -13.93 -16.09
CA SER A 49 9.65 -14.92 -16.87
C SER A 49 8.28 -15.18 -16.23
N ALA A 50 8.24 -15.32 -14.90
CA ALA A 50 6.98 -15.48 -14.17
C ALA A 50 6.10 -14.23 -14.25
N LEU A 51 6.68 -13.01 -14.24
CA LEU A 51 5.93 -11.79 -14.47
C LEU A 51 5.31 -11.75 -15.86
N LYS A 52 6.06 -12.12 -16.91
CA LYS A 52 5.51 -12.21 -18.28
C LYS A 52 4.30 -13.15 -18.36
N SER A 53 4.37 -14.28 -17.68
CA SER A 53 3.22 -15.19 -17.55
C SER A 53 2.07 -14.55 -16.75
N ALA A 54 2.39 -13.84 -15.67
CA ALA A 54 1.39 -13.15 -14.86
C ALA A 54 0.70 -12.00 -15.61
N PHE A 55 1.32 -11.41 -16.61
CA PHE A 55 0.69 -10.42 -17.50
C PHE A 55 -0.42 -11.01 -18.38
N SER A 56 -0.34 -12.30 -18.70
CA SER A 56 -1.38 -12.99 -19.46
C SER A 56 -2.44 -13.64 -18.58
N SER A 57 -2.04 -14.33 -17.51
CA SER A 57 -2.93 -15.20 -16.71
C SER A 57 -3.13 -14.77 -15.27
N GLY A 58 -2.38 -13.74 -14.78
CA GLY A 58 -2.31 -13.42 -13.37
C GLY A 58 -1.39 -14.37 -12.60
N SER A 59 -1.31 -14.17 -11.29
CA SER A 59 -0.57 -15.02 -10.37
C SER A 59 -1.44 -15.36 -9.16
N GLU A 60 -1.62 -16.63 -8.89
CA GLU A 60 -2.52 -17.07 -7.82
C GLU A 60 -1.89 -16.97 -6.43
N ILE A 61 -2.71 -16.61 -5.46
CA ILE A 61 -2.42 -16.66 -4.02
C ILE A 61 -3.63 -17.22 -3.27
N THR A 62 -3.41 -17.77 -2.09
CA THR A 62 -4.51 -18.06 -1.16
C THR A 62 -5.12 -16.77 -0.61
N MET A 63 -6.44 -16.76 -0.37
CA MET A 63 -7.09 -15.66 0.34
C MET A 63 -6.89 -15.69 1.86
N ALA A 64 -6.16 -16.66 2.39
CA ALA A 64 -5.97 -16.85 3.84
C ALA A 64 -5.58 -15.56 4.61
N PRO A 65 -4.75 -14.64 4.08
CA PRO A 65 -4.43 -13.40 4.79
C PRO A 65 -5.63 -12.52 5.14
N PHE A 66 -6.76 -12.68 4.46
CA PHE A 66 -8.00 -11.97 4.76
C PHE A 66 -8.75 -12.50 5.98
N PHE A 67 -8.30 -13.62 6.55
CA PHE A 67 -8.82 -14.18 7.80
C PHE A 67 -7.98 -13.81 9.02
N PHE A 68 -6.93 -13.04 8.83
CA PHE A 68 -6.01 -12.63 9.89
C PHE A 68 -6.39 -11.25 10.43
N ASP A 69 -6.09 -11.01 11.70
CA ASP A 69 -6.05 -9.66 12.27
C ASP A 69 -4.70 -8.95 11.97
N THR A 70 -4.53 -7.76 12.54
CA THR A 70 -3.30 -6.96 12.37
C THR A 70 -2.06 -7.61 12.95
N ALA A 71 -2.21 -8.54 13.89
CA ALA A 71 -1.13 -9.32 14.48
C ALA A 71 -0.89 -10.67 13.76
N SER A 72 -1.60 -10.90 12.66
CA SER A 72 -1.62 -12.16 11.90
C SER A 72 -2.17 -13.37 12.67
N ALA A 73 -3.00 -13.13 13.70
CA ALA A 73 -3.79 -14.19 14.33
C ALA A 73 -4.96 -14.58 13.42
N ILE A 74 -5.28 -15.88 13.37
CA ILE A 74 -6.44 -16.38 12.63
C ILE A 74 -7.70 -16.07 13.46
N VAL A 75 -8.52 -15.15 12.95
CA VAL A 75 -9.76 -14.72 13.63
C VAL A 75 -11.03 -15.28 12.99
N PHE A 76 -10.87 -15.94 11.86
CA PHE A 76 -11.99 -16.48 11.09
C PHE A 76 -11.64 -17.85 10.49
N ASN A 77 -12.52 -18.83 10.67
CA ASN A 77 -12.34 -20.15 10.07
C ASN A 77 -13.16 -20.30 8.79
N PRO A 78 -12.52 -20.30 7.61
CA PRO A 78 -13.23 -20.41 6.32
C PRO A 78 -13.82 -21.79 6.05
N PHE A 79 -13.40 -22.82 6.81
CA PHE A 79 -13.82 -24.20 6.58
C PHE A 79 -15.08 -24.60 7.37
N GLN A 80 -15.65 -23.68 8.14
CA GLN A 80 -16.93 -23.89 8.80
C GLN A 80 -18.11 -23.65 7.85
N PRO A 81 -19.27 -24.25 8.13
CA PRO A 81 -20.51 -23.89 7.41
C PRO A 81 -20.74 -22.37 7.50
N GLY A 82 -20.96 -21.72 6.37
CA GLY A 82 -21.07 -20.25 6.30
C GLY A 82 -19.73 -19.50 6.30
N GLY A 83 -18.60 -20.19 6.27
CA GLY A 83 -17.23 -19.65 6.34
C GLY A 83 -16.76 -18.86 5.13
N GLY A 84 -17.62 -18.37 4.26
CA GLY A 84 -17.26 -17.49 3.13
C GLY A 84 -17.83 -16.08 3.26
N PHE A 85 -18.06 -15.57 4.46
CA PHE A 85 -18.71 -14.27 4.69
C PHE A 85 -20.09 -14.16 4.01
N GLY A 86 -20.80 -15.29 3.85
CA GLY A 86 -22.06 -15.37 3.10
C GLY A 86 -21.89 -15.54 1.58
N ASP A 87 -20.67 -15.53 1.06
CA ASP A 87 -20.35 -15.77 -0.34
C ASP A 87 -19.77 -17.17 -0.52
N SER A 88 -20.48 -18.02 -1.28
CA SER A 88 -20.06 -19.40 -1.52
C SER A 88 -18.74 -19.50 -2.27
N GLU A 89 -18.40 -18.52 -3.11
CA GLU A 89 -17.11 -18.46 -3.83
C GLU A 89 -15.92 -18.28 -2.87
N LEU A 90 -16.14 -17.75 -1.66
CA LEU A 90 -15.10 -17.52 -0.65
C LEU A 90 -15.00 -18.66 0.36
N SER A 91 -15.91 -19.61 0.34
CA SER A 91 -15.92 -20.75 1.27
C SER A 91 -14.72 -21.68 1.02
N GLY A 92 -14.08 -22.14 2.09
CA GLY A 92 -12.95 -23.06 2.03
C GLY A 92 -11.61 -22.40 1.65
N SER A 93 -11.49 -21.09 1.72
CA SER A 93 -10.25 -20.33 1.42
C SER A 93 -9.71 -20.60 0.00
N PRO A 94 -10.48 -20.29 -1.04
CA PRO A 94 -10.03 -20.47 -2.41
C PRO A 94 -8.83 -19.59 -2.75
N ASN A 95 -8.17 -19.89 -3.87
CA ASN A 95 -7.18 -18.96 -4.42
C ASN A 95 -7.87 -17.77 -5.07
N VAL A 96 -7.23 -16.61 -4.92
CA VAL A 96 -7.51 -15.38 -5.67
C VAL A 96 -6.38 -15.12 -6.66
N VAL A 97 -6.68 -14.38 -7.70
CA VAL A 97 -5.74 -14.08 -8.78
C VAL A 97 -5.23 -12.65 -8.62
N MET A 98 -3.93 -12.50 -8.42
CA MET A 98 -3.25 -11.21 -8.53
C MET A 98 -3.09 -10.85 -10.00
N VAL A 99 -3.73 -9.78 -10.41
CA VAL A 99 -3.58 -9.19 -11.74
C VAL A 99 -2.65 -8.00 -11.62
N PRO A 100 -1.43 -8.06 -12.18
CA PRO A 100 -0.48 -6.96 -12.07
C PRO A 100 -1.06 -5.66 -12.64
N ASP A 101 -0.80 -4.54 -11.98
CA ASP A 101 -1.08 -3.20 -12.50
C ASP A 101 0.21 -2.52 -12.96
N PRO A 102 0.53 -2.59 -14.26
CA PRO A 102 1.81 -2.09 -14.77
C PRO A 102 1.98 -0.58 -14.65
N THR A 103 0.89 0.18 -14.47
CA THR A 103 0.95 1.64 -14.26
C THR A 103 1.65 2.01 -12.96
N THR A 104 1.69 1.07 -12.00
CA THR A 104 2.34 1.25 -10.69
C THR A 104 3.80 0.79 -10.66
N PHE A 105 4.38 0.38 -11.80
CA PHE A 105 5.75 -0.16 -11.83
C PHE A 105 6.79 0.85 -11.34
N ARG A 106 7.62 0.42 -10.38
CA ARG A 106 8.76 1.17 -9.86
C ARG A 106 9.99 0.27 -9.77
N ILE A 107 11.18 0.85 -9.89
CA ILE A 107 12.46 0.17 -9.59
C ILE A 107 12.85 0.57 -8.18
N LEU A 108 13.12 -0.41 -7.31
CA LEU A 108 13.38 -0.17 -5.90
C LEU A 108 14.82 0.32 -5.67
N PRO A 109 15.02 1.54 -5.13
CA PRO A 109 16.37 2.09 -4.94
C PRO A 109 17.19 1.39 -3.84
N TRP A 110 16.54 0.56 -3.00
CA TRP A 110 17.19 -0.18 -1.89
C TRP A 110 17.34 -1.67 -2.15
N ALA A 111 16.87 -2.18 -3.29
CA ALA A 111 16.91 -3.60 -3.60
C ALA A 111 17.54 -3.80 -4.98
N ASP A 112 18.73 -4.41 -4.99
CA ASP A 112 19.45 -4.61 -6.23
C ASP A 112 18.64 -5.39 -7.27
N LYS A 113 18.66 -4.90 -8.52
CA LYS A 113 18.00 -5.53 -9.68
C LYS A 113 16.52 -5.93 -9.42
N THR A 114 15.82 -5.16 -8.58
CA THR A 114 14.47 -5.49 -8.14
C THR A 114 13.48 -4.39 -8.53
N GLY A 115 12.43 -4.79 -9.27
CA GLY A 115 11.25 -3.98 -9.50
C GLY A 115 10.14 -4.26 -8.49
N TRP A 116 9.16 -3.40 -8.47
CA TRP A 116 7.95 -3.53 -7.67
C TRP A 116 6.73 -3.06 -8.44
N MET A 117 5.59 -3.71 -8.19
CA MET A 117 4.32 -3.42 -8.85
C MET A 117 3.16 -3.82 -7.94
N LEU A 118 2.09 -3.04 -7.93
CA LEU A 118 0.84 -3.44 -7.29
C LEU A 118 0.06 -4.44 -8.17
N ALA A 119 -0.82 -5.18 -7.51
CA ALA A 119 -1.77 -6.06 -8.17
C ALA A 119 -3.19 -5.77 -7.69
N ASP A 120 -4.14 -5.85 -8.60
CA ASP A 120 -5.55 -5.97 -8.30
C ASP A 120 -5.90 -7.45 -8.05
N LEU A 121 -6.87 -7.69 -7.17
CA LEU A 121 -7.30 -9.05 -6.83
C LEU A 121 -8.63 -9.38 -7.49
N TYR A 122 -8.68 -10.56 -8.08
CA TYR A 122 -9.85 -11.10 -8.75
C TYR A 122 -10.11 -12.55 -8.35
N MET A 123 -11.38 -12.95 -8.39
CA MET A 123 -11.75 -14.36 -8.41
C MET A 123 -11.38 -14.96 -9.77
N ARG A 124 -11.24 -16.30 -9.85
CA ARG A 124 -11.00 -16.98 -11.13
C ARG A 124 -12.08 -16.73 -12.17
N SER A 125 -13.30 -16.40 -11.72
CA SER A 125 -14.43 -16.00 -12.59
C SER A 125 -14.21 -14.64 -13.29
N GLY A 126 -13.18 -13.87 -12.92
CA GLY A 126 -12.95 -12.49 -13.39
C GLY A 126 -13.70 -11.44 -12.57
N ARG A 127 -14.47 -11.85 -11.56
CA ARG A 127 -15.12 -10.94 -10.61
C ARG A 127 -14.07 -10.29 -9.71
N PRO A 128 -14.09 -8.95 -9.50
CA PRO A 128 -13.21 -8.30 -8.53
C PRO A 128 -13.38 -8.94 -7.15
N PHE A 129 -12.27 -9.11 -6.44
CA PHE A 129 -12.30 -9.68 -5.10
C PHE A 129 -12.90 -8.68 -4.11
N ALA A 130 -14.02 -9.05 -3.48
CA ALA A 130 -14.85 -8.13 -2.70
C ALA A 130 -14.16 -7.53 -1.46
N LEU A 131 -13.15 -8.22 -0.90
CA LEU A 131 -12.43 -7.75 0.28
C LEU A 131 -11.19 -6.92 -0.07
N SER A 132 -10.93 -6.63 -1.36
CA SER A 132 -9.81 -5.78 -1.79
C SER A 132 -10.12 -4.31 -1.56
N PRO A 133 -9.41 -3.59 -0.65
CA PRO A 133 -9.63 -2.17 -0.42
C PRO A 133 -9.36 -1.34 -1.68
N ARG A 134 -8.35 -1.72 -2.47
CA ARG A 134 -8.03 -1.04 -3.74
C ARG A 134 -9.17 -1.17 -4.76
N ALA A 135 -9.81 -2.32 -4.83
CA ALA A 135 -10.96 -2.51 -5.71
C ALA A 135 -12.19 -1.71 -5.24
N LEU A 136 -12.40 -1.63 -3.93
CA LEU A 136 -13.48 -0.82 -3.34
C LEU A 136 -13.28 0.67 -3.65
N LEU A 137 -12.06 1.19 -3.49
CA LEU A 137 -11.74 2.59 -3.82
C LEU A 137 -11.95 2.86 -5.32
N LYS A 138 -11.42 2.02 -6.20
CA LYS A 138 -11.63 2.15 -7.66
C LYS A 138 -13.12 2.18 -8.02
N LYS A 139 -13.92 1.32 -7.38
CA LYS A 139 -15.37 1.32 -7.57
C LYS A 139 -16.02 2.62 -7.10
N ALA A 140 -15.68 3.09 -5.91
CA ALA A 140 -16.21 4.35 -5.37
C ALA A 140 -15.89 5.54 -6.27
N LEU A 141 -14.65 5.66 -6.73
CA LEU A 141 -14.22 6.70 -7.66
C LEU A 141 -14.96 6.61 -9.01
N ALA A 142 -15.20 5.41 -9.51
CA ALA A 142 -15.96 5.22 -10.75
C ALA A 142 -17.43 5.65 -10.59
N GLU A 143 -18.06 5.38 -9.45
CA GLU A 143 -19.42 5.84 -9.16
C GLU A 143 -19.47 7.37 -9.03
N MET A 144 -18.52 7.98 -8.32
CA MET A 144 -18.42 9.44 -8.22
C MET A 144 -18.32 10.11 -9.60
N ARG A 145 -17.51 9.56 -10.50
CA ARG A 145 -17.37 10.09 -11.87
C ARG A 145 -18.67 10.01 -12.67
N LYS A 146 -19.47 8.98 -12.49
CA LYS A 146 -20.80 8.88 -13.13
C LYS A 146 -21.73 10.01 -12.70
N GLU A 147 -21.61 10.45 -11.45
CA GLU A 147 -22.35 11.57 -10.90
C GLU A 147 -21.71 12.94 -11.22
N GLY A 148 -20.63 12.97 -12.00
CA GLY A 148 -19.95 14.20 -12.41
C GLY A 148 -18.98 14.77 -11.39
N TYR A 149 -18.57 13.96 -10.39
CA TYR A 149 -17.57 14.36 -9.40
C TYR A 149 -16.20 13.76 -9.70
N ASP A 150 -15.18 14.50 -9.33
CA ASP A 150 -13.81 14.02 -9.27
C ASP A 150 -13.31 14.10 -7.82
N PHE A 151 -12.28 13.32 -7.48
CA PHE A 151 -11.75 13.23 -6.14
C PHE A 151 -10.30 13.73 -6.10
N MET A 152 -10.01 14.62 -5.15
CA MET A 152 -8.64 15.03 -4.83
C MET A 152 -8.39 14.80 -3.36
N ALA A 153 -7.24 14.25 -3.03
CA ALA A 153 -6.80 14.07 -1.66
C ALA A 153 -5.32 14.44 -1.51
N GLY A 154 -4.95 14.91 -0.32
CA GLY A 154 -3.59 15.00 0.14
C GLY A 154 -3.32 13.85 1.10
N LEU A 155 -2.14 13.30 1.05
CA LEU A 155 -1.69 12.25 1.95
C LEU A 155 -0.79 12.86 3.03
N GLU A 156 -1.17 12.68 4.28
CA GLU A 156 -0.33 12.88 5.46
C GLU A 156 -0.15 11.54 6.16
N VAL A 157 1.08 11.22 6.48
CA VAL A 157 1.41 9.98 7.16
C VAL A 157 2.21 10.26 8.41
N GLU A 158 1.59 10.06 9.56
CA GLU A 158 2.28 10.08 10.84
C GLU A 158 2.89 8.69 11.13
N TRP A 159 4.12 8.68 11.59
CA TRP A 159 4.85 7.44 11.89
C TRP A 159 5.85 7.63 13.02
N TYR A 160 6.23 6.55 13.67
CA TYR A 160 7.24 6.55 14.73
C TYR A 160 8.56 5.96 14.25
N LEU A 161 9.64 6.65 14.56
CA LEU A 161 10.98 6.13 14.42
C LEU A 161 11.42 5.53 15.74
N THR A 162 11.67 4.23 15.77
CA THR A 162 12.06 3.51 16.98
C THR A 162 13.29 2.66 16.74
N ARG A 163 14.09 2.50 17.78
CA ARG A 163 15.20 1.54 17.81
C ARG A 163 14.74 0.26 18.48
N ILE A 164 14.96 -0.89 17.85
CA ILE A 164 14.74 -2.17 18.48
C ILE A 164 15.84 -2.40 19.53
N VAL A 165 15.44 -2.65 20.77
CA VAL A 165 16.36 -2.98 21.87
C VAL A 165 16.34 -4.46 22.20
N ASP A 166 15.23 -5.16 21.89
CA ASP A 166 15.10 -6.59 21.99
C ASP A 166 14.12 -7.09 20.93
N PRO A 167 14.60 -7.82 19.91
CA PRO A 167 13.75 -8.28 18.80
C PRO A 167 12.76 -9.40 19.20
N CYS A 168 12.88 -9.95 20.42
CA CYS A 168 12.05 -11.07 20.90
C CYS A 168 12.07 -12.27 19.93
N LEU A 169 13.25 -12.70 19.53
CA LEU A 169 13.42 -13.82 18.57
C LEU A 169 13.62 -15.18 19.25
N ASP A 170 13.47 -15.27 20.57
CA ASP A 170 13.48 -16.54 21.27
C ASP A 170 12.31 -17.43 20.84
N PRO A 171 12.50 -18.74 20.69
CA PRO A 171 11.44 -19.67 20.25
C PRO A 171 10.14 -19.56 21.03
N GLU A 172 10.21 -19.24 22.32
CA GLU A 172 9.03 -19.05 23.18
C GLU A 172 8.23 -17.78 22.85
N THR A 173 8.85 -16.81 22.19
CA THR A 173 8.23 -15.50 21.85
C THR A 173 7.82 -15.38 20.39
N LEU A 174 8.22 -16.33 19.53
CA LEU A 174 7.95 -16.28 18.08
C LEU A 174 6.49 -16.52 17.71
N GLY A 175 5.65 -16.96 18.66
CA GLY A 175 4.28 -17.35 18.35
C GLY A 175 4.20 -18.66 17.56
N GLY A 176 3.11 -18.86 16.84
CA GLY A 176 2.88 -20.05 16.03
C GLY A 176 1.92 -19.78 14.86
N PRO A 177 1.60 -20.81 14.04
CA PRO A 177 0.64 -20.62 12.96
C PRO A 177 -0.70 -20.06 13.44
N GLY A 178 -1.03 -18.84 13.05
CA GLY A 178 -2.24 -18.14 13.47
C GLY A 178 -2.23 -17.62 14.92
N THR A 179 -1.08 -17.66 15.59
CA THR A 179 -0.87 -17.08 16.92
C THR A 179 0.18 -15.98 16.81
N PRO A 180 -0.11 -14.75 17.26
CA PRO A 180 0.83 -13.65 17.12
C PRO A 180 2.10 -13.89 17.95
N ALA A 181 3.23 -13.40 17.44
CA ALA A 181 4.48 -13.33 18.17
C ALA A 181 4.42 -12.22 19.25
N ALA A 182 5.29 -12.29 20.24
CA ALA A 182 5.50 -11.17 21.15
C ALA A 182 6.05 -9.95 20.36
N PRO A 183 5.56 -8.73 20.62
CA PRO A 183 6.08 -7.56 19.96
C PRO A 183 7.54 -7.30 20.36
N PRO A 184 8.40 -6.82 19.45
CA PRO A 184 9.75 -6.45 19.81
C PRO A 184 9.76 -5.31 20.82
N LYS A 185 10.72 -5.30 21.75
CA LYS A 185 10.91 -4.17 22.65
C LYS A 185 11.62 -3.06 21.88
N VAL A 186 11.03 -1.89 21.88
CA VAL A 186 11.53 -0.72 21.15
C VAL A 186 11.68 0.49 22.08
N MET A 187 12.54 1.43 21.67
CA MET A 187 12.66 2.72 22.32
C MET A 187 12.64 3.86 21.29
N PRO A 188 12.15 5.04 21.62
CA PRO A 188 12.24 6.21 20.77
C PRO A 188 13.70 6.57 20.45
N VAL A 189 13.93 7.18 19.31
CA VAL A 189 15.25 7.72 18.92
C VAL A 189 15.44 9.12 19.51
N ALA A 190 14.43 9.99 19.38
CA ALA A 190 14.41 11.32 19.96
C ALA A 190 13.64 11.35 21.30
N LYS A 191 13.99 12.28 22.19
CA LYS A 191 13.43 12.40 23.54
C LYS A 191 12.36 13.47 23.62
N GLY A 192 11.45 13.28 24.58
CA GLY A 192 10.50 14.28 25.01
C GLY A 192 9.27 14.41 24.11
N TYR A 193 8.37 15.27 24.57
CA TYR A 193 7.19 15.68 23.85
C TYR A 193 7.42 17.11 23.39
N SER A 194 7.49 17.32 22.10
CA SER A 194 7.68 18.62 21.48
C SER A 194 7.01 18.62 20.12
N TYR A 195 6.90 19.79 19.52
CA TYR A 195 6.25 19.95 18.23
C TYR A 195 7.07 20.90 17.37
N LEU A 196 7.41 20.45 16.15
CA LEU A 196 8.23 21.17 15.19
C LEU A 196 9.58 21.63 15.77
N LEU A 197 10.21 20.77 16.60
CA LEU A 197 11.49 21.08 17.22
C LEU A 197 12.63 20.75 16.27
N GLU A 198 13.36 21.76 15.84
CA GLU A 198 14.40 21.62 14.82
C GLU A 198 15.52 20.66 15.20
N ASN A 199 15.94 20.64 16.48
CA ASN A 199 16.99 19.71 16.91
C ASN A 199 16.57 18.24 16.76
N HIS A 200 15.28 17.90 16.82
CA HIS A 200 14.82 16.53 16.61
C HIS A 200 15.05 16.07 15.18
N LEU A 201 14.96 17.00 14.21
CA LEU A 201 15.30 16.70 12.82
C LEU A 201 16.77 16.30 12.67
N ASP A 202 17.69 16.99 13.38
CA ASP A 202 19.11 16.63 13.39
C ASP A 202 19.36 15.24 13.99
N GLU A 203 18.63 14.88 15.06
CA GLU A 203 18.75 13.58 15.72
C GLU A 203 18.35 12.41 14.80
N VAL A 204 17.41 12.64 13.89
CA VAL A 204 16.85 11.62 12.98
C VAL A 204 17.32 11.74 11.53
N GLU A 205 18.07 12.82 11.19
CA GLU A 205 18.50 13.14 9.81
C GLU A 205 19.14 11.96 9.06
N PRO A 206 20.00 11.12 9.65
CA PRO A 206 20.60 10.00 8.89
C PRO A 206 19.57 9.06 8.29
N ILE A 207 18.42 8.87 8.97
CA ILE A 207 17.33 8.01 8.51
C ILE A 207 16.38 8.77 7.59
N VAL A 208 16.04 10.00 7.96
CA VAL A 208 15.16 10.87 7.17
C VAL A 208 15.77 11.15 5.80
N ALA A 209 17.09 11.39 5.73
CA ALA A 209 17.79 11.58 4.46
C ALA A 209 17.68 10.35 3.53
N GLU A 210 17.77 9.14 4.10
CA GLU A 210 17.61 7.92 3.32
C GLU A 210 16.16 7.73 2.84
N ILE A 211 15.18 7.96 3.71
CA ILE A 211 13.76 7.91 3.35
C ILE A 211 13.47 8.92 2.24
N ARG A 212 13.91 10.18 2.40
CA ARG A 212 13.77 11.25 1.40
C ARG A 212 14.36 10.84 0.05
N ARG A 213 15.58 10.29 0.05
CA ARG A 213 16.23 9.78 -1.17
C ARG A 213 15.39 8.70 -1.85
N HIS A 214 14.84 7.78 -1.08
CA HIS A 214 13.95 6.73 -1.60
C HIS A 214 12.69 7.32 -2.23
N LEU A 215 12.00 8.22 -1.53
CA LEU A 215 10.77 8.83 -1.99
C LEU A 215 10.97 9.58 -3.30
N LEU A 216 12.01 10.43 -3.36
CA LEU A 216 12.33 11.19 -4.57
C LEU A 216 12.72 10.27 -5.75
N THR A 217 13.49 9.20 -5.50
CA THR A 217 13.85 8.23 -6.54
C THR A 217 12.64 7.46 -7.06
N LEU A 218 11.65 7.20 -6.20
CA LEU A 218 10.40 6.56 -6.59
C LEU A 218 9.43 7.53 -7.31
N GLY A 219 9.79 8.81 -7.43
CA GLY A 219 8.95 9.83 -8.07
C GLY A 219 7.75 10.24 -7.22
N MET A 220 7.83 10.10 -5.89
CA MET A 220 6.77 10.55 -5.00
C MET A 220 6.81 12.06 -4.83
N PRO A 221 5.66 12.74 -4.84
CA PRO A 221 5.57 14.19 -4.70
C PRO A 221 5.69 14.62 -3.23
N LEU A 222 6.83 14.36 -2.62
CA LEU A 222 7.14 14.71 -1.25
C LEU A 222 7.03 16.22 -1.06
N ARG A 223 6.27 16.65 -0.04
CA ARG A 223 6.07 18.06 0.33
C ARG A 223 6.86 18.43 1.58
N SER A 224 6.64 17.72 2.69
CA SER A 224 7.37 17.97 3.96
C SER A 224 7.64 16.68 4.71
N ILE A 225 8.61 16.73 5.61
CA ILE A 225 8.84 15.77 6.69
C ILE A 225 8.98 16.61 7.95
N GLU A 226 8.18 16.33 8.96
CA GLU A 226 8.00 17.18 10.13
C GLU A 226 8.20 16.39 11.43
N ASP A 227 8.72 17.07 12.45
CA ASP A 227 8.77 16.56 13.82
C ASP A 227 7.39 16.72 14.46
N GLU A 228 6.85 15.62 14.96
CA GLU A 228 5.52 15.54 15.53
C GLU A 228 5.57 15.47 17.06
N TRP A 229 4.38 15.61 17.68
CA TRP A 229 4.21 15.84 19.12
C TRP A 229 4.84 14.80 20.03
N ALA A 230 4.77 13.52 19.69
CA ALA A 230 5.26 12.45 20.56
C ALA A 230 6.74 12.10 20.30
N PRO A 231 7.43 11.46 21.26
CA PRO A 231 8.84 11.12 21.12
C PRO A 231 9.11 10.30 19.85
N SER A 232 9.95 10.80 18.96
CA SER A 232 10.27 10.23 17.65
C SER A 232 9.06 10.02 16.73
N GLN A 233 7.99 10.74 16.93
CA GLN A 233 6.88 10.81 15.98
C GLN A 233 7.25 11.78 14.87
N MET A 234 7.07 11.35 13.65
CA MET A 234 7.33 12.13 12.44
C MET A 234 6.06 12.15 11.59
N GLU A 235 5.91 13.21 10.83
CA GLU A 235 4.90 13.30 9.79
C GLU A 235 5.55 13.49 8.42
N THR A 236 4.96 12.89 7.41
CA THR A 236 5.37 13.08 6.02
C THR A 236 4.16 13.43 5.19
N THR A 237 4.21 14.59 4.52
CA THR A 237 3.13 15.08 3.68
C THR A 237 3.50 15.01 2.20
N PHE A 238 2.48 14.90 1.36
CA PHE A 238 2.62 14.82 -0.08
C PHE A 238 1.71 15.83 -0.77
N ASP A 239 2.09 16.27 -1.97
CA ASP A 239 1.26 17.14 -2.78
C ASP A 239 -0.07 16.45 -3.12
N VAL A 240 -1.11 17.27 -3.23
CA VAL A 240 -2.46 16.81 -3.53
C VAL A 240 -2.53 16.16 -4.90
N MET A 241 -3.15 15.00 -4.98
CA MET A 241 -3.30 14.23 -6.22
C MET A 241 -4.75 13.87 -6.50
N ARG A 242 -5.03 13.58 -7.78
CA ARG A 242 -6.35 13.15 -8.26
C ARG A 242 -6.44 11.63 -8.33
N GLU A 243 -7.68 11.13 -8.26
CA GLU A 243 -8.04 9.80 -8.79
C GLU A 243 -7.54 8.59 -7.99
N GLY A 244 -7.43 8.72 -6.65
CA GLY A 244 -7.03 7.58 -5.82
C GLY A 244 -5.55 7.19 -5.95
N MET A 245 -4.75 8.01 -6.61
CA MET A 245 -3.29 7.87 -6.65
C MET A 245 -2.68 7.97 -5.26
N ASP A 246 -3.36 8.67 -4.33
CA ASP A 246 -2.95 8.78 -2.93
C ASP A 246 -2.85 7.42 -2.22
N TYR A 247 -3.78 6.50 -2.51
CA TYR A 247 -3.73 5.17 -1.93
C TYR A 247 -2.52 4.36 -2.42
N ASP A 248 -2.20 4.47 -3.70
CA ASP A 248 -1.01 3.82 -4.27
C ASP A 248 0.28 4.51 -3.80
N GLN A 249 0.25 5.82 -3.57
CA GLN A 249 1.33 6.57 -2.93
C GLN A 249 1.57 6.10 -1.50
N TYR A 250 0.52 5.97 -0.70
CA TYR A 250 0.64 5.44 0.65
C TYR A 250 1.30 4.06 0.68
N ASN A 251 0.90 3.16 -0.20
CA ASN A 251 1.53 1.86 -0.32
C ASN A 251 3.01 1.98 -0.74
N THR A 252 3.33 2.92 -1.63
CA THR A 252 4.70 3.20 -2.06
C THR A 252 5.53 3.79 -0.91
N PHE A 253 4.97 4.72 -0.15
CA PHE A 253 5.59 5.29 1.03
C PHE A 253 5.90 4.21 2.08
N ARG A 254 4.94 3.39 2.45
CA ARG A 254 5.15 2.27 3.38
C ARG A 254 6.27 1.35 2.94
N LEU A 255 6.33 1.06 1.65
CA LEU A 255 7.40 0.24 1.08
C LEU A 255 8.76 0.92 1.26
N SER A 256 8.85 2.24 1.16
CA SER A 256 10.11 3.00 1.27
C SER A 256 10.67 3.07 2.68
N LEU A 257 9.83 2.95 3.71
CA LEU A 257 10.26 3.03 5.11
C LEU A 257 10.99 1.78 5.59
N ALA A 258 10.56 0.61 5.12
CA ALA A 258 11.04 -0.67 5.63
C ALA A 258 12.57 -0.88 5.52
N PRO A 259 13.25 -0.41 4.47
CA PRO A 259 14.69 -0.64 4.30
C PRO A 259 15.59 0.46 4.83
N ALA A 260 15.07 1.50 5.48
CA ALA A 260 15.92 2.55 6.05
C ALA A 260 16.91 1.94 7.04
N SER A 261 18.21 2.11 6.75
CA SER A 261 19.28 1.37 7.40
C SER A 261 19.40 1.67 8.89
N GLY A 262 19.60 0.63 9.68
CA GLY A 262 19.80 0.70 11.13
C GLY A 262 18.52 0.77 11.96
N PHE A 263 17.34 0.88 11.33
CA PHE A 263 16.04 0.90 12.00
C PHE A 263 15.12 -0.17 11.41
N GLN A 264 14.71 -1.12 12.23
CA GLN A 264 13.97 -2.28 11.76
C GLN A 264 12.45 -2.12 11.88
N SER A 265 11.95 -1.03 12.47
CA SER A 265 10.53 -0.78 12.55
C SER A 265 10.19 0.70 12.45
N ALA A 266 9.44 1.06 11.41
CA ALA A 266 8.60 2.24 11.42
C ALA A 266 7.18 1.76 11.74
N GLN A 267 6.61 2.22 12.84
CA GLN A 267 5.22 1.93 13.19
C GLN A 267 4.36 3.10 12.76
N PHE A 268 3.41 2.83 11.87
CA PHE A 268 2.43 3.83 11.49
C PHE A 268 1.42 4.02 12.61
N ARG A 269 1.32 5.23 13.12
CA ARG A 269 0.30 5.57 14.12
C ARG A 269 -1.02 5.94 13.46
N LYS A 270 -0.97 6.69 12.39
CA LYS A 270 -2.15 7.26 11.76
C LYS A 270 -1.90 7.49 10.27
N VAL A 271 -2.90 7.26 9.48
CA VAL A 271 -2.98 7.72 8.10
C VAL A 271 -4.18 8.62 8.02
N GLU A 272 -3.96 9.88 7.77
CA GLU A 272 -5.01 10.84 7.54
C GLU A 272 -5.09 11.16 6.05
N PHE A 273 -6.26 10.88 5.48
CA PHE A 273 -6.59 11.34 4.16
C PHE A 273 -7.37 12.64 4.31
N TYR A 274 -6.70 13.76 4.07
CA TYR A 274 -7.39 15.03 3.98
C TYR A 274 -8.03 15.17 2.61
N CYS A 275 -9.34 15.01 2.58
CA CYS A 275 -10.12 15.45 1.43
C CYS A 275 -10.09 16.98 1.39
N THR A 276 -9.05 17.55 0.78
CA THR A 276 -8.84 19.01 0.74
C THR A 276 -9.86 19.71 -0.13
N ARG A 277 -10.49 19.01 -1.05
CA ARG A 277 -11.58 19.53 -1.87
C ARG A 277 -12.21 18.40 -2.65
N LEU A 278 -13.52 18.25 -2.55
CA LEU A 278 -14.31 17.75 -3.67
C LEU A 278 -14.14 18.79 -4.78
N ILE A 279 -13.19 18.56 -5.67
CA ILE A 279 -13.04 19.46 -6.80
C ILE A 279 -14.13 19.11 -7.78
N ASN A 280 -15.02 20.03 -7.84
CA ASN A 280 -15.94 20.20 -8.90
C ASN A 280 -15.20 20.32 -10.24
N LEU A 281 -14.92 19.21 -10.89
CA LEU A 281 -15.05 19.14 -12.32
C LEU A 281 -16.53 18.93 -12.67
N VAL A 282 -17.39 19.52 -11.84
CA VAL A 282 -18.80 19.50 -12.03
C VAL A 282 -19.08 20.51 -13.11
N ASN A 283 -19.66 20.04 -14.21
CA ASN A 283 -20.40 20.88 -15.11
C ASN A 283 -21.38 21.76 -14.30
N GLU A 284 -21.88 22.84 -14.84
CA GLU A 284 -22.77 23.78 -14.11
C GLU A 284 -23.96 23.09 -13.41
N GLU A 285 -24.40 21.95 -13.90
CA GLU A 285 -25.49 21.16 -13.35
C GLU A 285 -25.11 20.43 -12.05
N GLY A 286 -23.91 19.90 -11.92
CA GLY A 286 -23.43 19.31 -10.69
C GLY A 286 -23.21 20.35 -9.60
N ARG A 287 -22.76 21.58 -9.91
CA ARG A 287 -22.65 22.69 -8.94
C ARG A 287 -24.00 23.04 -8.32
N LYS A 288 -25.09 22.92 -9.04
CA LYS A 288 -26.45 23.14 -8.54
C LYS A 288 -26.95 22.07 -7.56
N ARG A 289 -26.27 20.92 -7.49
CA ARG A 289 -26.62 19.80 -6.61
C ARG A 289 -25.85 19.79 -5.30
N LEU A 290 -24.84 20.65 -5.14
CA LEU A 290 -24.14 20.80 -3.87
C LEU A 290 -24.96 21.67 -2.93
N PRO A 291 -25.14 21.28 -1.66
CA PRO A 291 -25.79 22.14 -0.67
C PRO A 291 -24.98 23.44 -0.55
N GLU A 292 -25.68 24.56 -0.49
CA GLU A 292 -25.08 25.91 -0.46
C GLU A 292 -24.21 26.19 0.76
N ASN A 293 -24.17 25.31 1.75
CA ASN A 293 -23.27 25.39 2.91
C ASN A 293 -23.23 24.05 3.66
N PRO A 294 -22.20 23.22 3.52
CA PRO A 294 -21.87 22.26 4.56
C PRO A 294 -21.13 23.05 5.65
N GLY A 295 -21.83 23.42 6.72
CA GLY A 295 -21.26 24.02 7.92
C GLY A 295 -20.20 23.15 8.60
#